data_48fb4422a2cbab6e0e54b3016e9eb85b
#
_entry.id   48fb4422a2cbab6e0e54b3016e9eb85b
#
_cell.length_a   1.000
_cell.length_b   1.000
_cell.length_c   1.000
_cell.angle_alpha   90.00
_cell.angle_beta   90.00
_cell.angle_gamma   90.00
#
_symmetry.space_group_name_H-M   'P 1'
#
loop_
_entity.id
_entity.type
_entity.pdbx_description
1 polymer ?
#
loop_
_entity_poly.entity_id
_entity_poly.type
_entity_poly.pdbx_seq_one_letter_code
_entity_poly.pdbx_strand_id
1 'polypeptide(L)' 'MLNFEQFLKKIDQNYYENEFEVRYGQTVMNTLHRVWPEKYKQLSGGEYDCFYNDGLAESTLKLLQKEWK' A
#
# COMPACT_ATOMS: atom_id res chain seq x y z
N MET A 1 -9.48 1.07 12.95
CA MET A 1 -8.55 0.99 11.79
C MET A 1 -7.72 2.27 11.74
N LEU A 2 -6.50 2.21 11.21
CA LEU A 2 -5.64 3.39 11.06
C LEU A 2 -6.28 4.41 10.12
N ASN A 3 -5.98 5.69 10.34
CA ASN A 3 -6.34 6.70 9.34
C ASN A 3 -5.30 6.67 8.20
N PHE A 4 -5.58 7.39 7.12
CA PHE A 4 -4.72 7.34 5.93
C PHE A 4 -3.30 7.83 6.21
N GLU A 5 -3.14 8.88 7.02
CA GLU A 5 -1.81 9.38 7.38
C GLU A 5 -1.00 8.35 8.16
N GLN A 6 -1.64 7.65 9.08
CA GLN A 6 -0.99 6.57 9.84
C GLN A 6 -0.60 5.43 8.91
N PHE A 7 -1.43 5.14 7.93
CA PHE A 7 -1.13 4.13 6.92
C PHE A 7 0.12 4.52 6.12
N LEU A 8 0.22 5.78 5.69
CA LEU A 8 1.41 6.25 4.97
C LEU A 8 2.68 6.13 5.81
N LYS A 9 2.60 6.49 7.09
CA LYS A 9 3.75 6.35 8.00
C LYS A 9 4.15 4.89 8.16
N LYS A 10 3.17 4.00 8.22
CA LYS A 10 3.42 2.57 8.34
C LYS A 10 4.14 2.02 7.11
N ILE A 11 3.73 2.48 5.92
CA ILE A 11 4.40 2.10 4.68
C ILE A 11 5.87 2.53 4.73
N ASP A 12 6.12 3.79 5.07
CA ASP A 12 7.48 4.30 5.11
C ASP A 12 8.33 3.54 6.12
N GLN A 13 7.78 3.28 7.30
CA GLN A 13 8.47 2.52 8.32
C GLN A 13 8.83 1.12 7.82
N ASN A 14 7.88 0.42 7.23
CA ASN A 14 8.13 -0.93 6.72
C ASN A 14 9.15 -0.93 5.59
N TYR A 15 9.11 0.10 4.74
CA TYR A 15 10.06 0.22 3.64
C TYR A 15 11.50 0.38 4.14
N TYR A 16 11.70 1.26 5.13
CA TYR A 16 13.02 1.47 5.71
C TYR A 16 13.50 0.27 6.52
N GLU A 17 12.61 -0.39 7.25
CA GLU A 17 12.98 -1.57 8.06
C GLU A 17 13.48 -2.71 7.19
N ASN A 18 12.99 -2.83 5.95
CA ASN A 18 13.44 -3.86 5.03
C ASN A 18 14.67 -3.44 4.22
N GLU A 19 15.26 -2.29 4.54
CA GLU A 19 16.51 -1.81 3.92
C GLU A 19 16.43 -1.78 2.39
N PHE A 20 15.24 -1.48 1.85
CA PHE A 20 14.98 -1.41 0.41
C PHE A 20 15.09 -2.75 -0.31
N GLU A 21 15.12 -3.86 0.43
CA GLU A 21 15.11 -5.20 -0.19
C GLU A 21 13.77 -5.49 -0.86
N VAL A 22 12.71 -4.82 -0.41
CA VAL A 22 11.37 -4.98 -0.95
C VAL A 22 11.00 -3.69 -1.69
N ARG A 23 10.42 -3.81 -2.87
CA ARG A 23 10.03 -2.63 -3.65
C ARG A 23 8.95 -1.83 -2.95
N TYR A 24 8.91 -0.53 -3.23
CA TYR A 24 7.94 0.36 -2.59
C TYR A 24 6.50 -0.09 -2.83
N GLY A 25 6.15 -0.43 -4.08
CA GLY A 25 4.80 -0.92 -4.40
C GLY A 25 4.45 -2.18 -3.64
N GLN A 26 5.41 -3.09 -3.51
CA GLN A 26 5.22 -4.32 -2.73
C GLN A 26 4.97 -3.97 -1.25
N THR A 27 5.70 -3.00 -0.71
CA THR A 27 5.51 -2.55 0.67
C THR A 27 4.10 -1.96 0.87
N VAL A 28 3.63 -1.16 -0.09
CA VAL A 28 2.29 -0.59 -0.05
C VAL A 28 1.25 -1.70 0.06
N MET A 29 1.33 -2.69 -0.83
CA MET A 29 0.35 -3.78 -0.84
C MET A 29 0.45 -4.65 0.41
N ASN A 30 1.66 -4.95 0.88
CA ASN A 30 1.85 -5.74 2.09
C ASN A 30 1.27 -5.02 3.31
N THR A 31 1.49 -3.72 3.40
CA THR A 31 0.96 -2.92 4.51
C THR A 31 -0.56 -2.86 4.45
N LEU A 32 -1.11 -2.67 3.25
CA LEU A 32 -2.56 -2.66 3.05
C LEU A 32 -3.18 -3.99 3.50
N HIS A 33 -2.53 -5.10 3.15
CA HIS A 33 -3.02 -6.42 3.55
C HIS A 33 -3.13 -6.56 5.07
N ARG A 34 -2.20 -5.94 5.81
CA ARG A 34 -2.21 -6.00 7.27
C ARG A 34 -3.27 -5.10 7.89
N VAL A 35 -3.44 -3.87 7.36
CA VAL A 35 -4.31 -2.89 8.01
C VAL A 35 -5.74 -2.89 7.47
N TRP A 36 -5.92 -3.31 6.22
CA TRP A 36 -7.25 -3.34 5.60
C TRP A 36 -7.33 -4.48 4.59
N PRO A 37 -7.40 -5.74 5.07
CA PRO A 37 -7.33 -6.92 4.20
C PRO A 37 -8.45 -6.98 3.17
N GLU A 38 -9.63 -6.47 3.47
CA GLU A 38 -10.73 -6.46 2.52
C GLU A 38 -10.43 -5.59 1.30
N LYS A 39 -9.85 -4.41 1.53
CA LYS A 39 -9.43 -3.53 0.45
C LYS A 39 -8.30 -4.14 -0.35
N TYR A 40 -7.35 -4.79 0.32
CA TYR A 40 -6.29 -5.51 -0.35
C TYR A 40 -6.86 -6.53 -1.34
N LYS A 41 -7.85 -7.30 -0.92
CA LYS A 41 -8.48 -8.29 -1.80
C LYS A 41 -9.14 -7.65 -3.00
N GLN A 42 -9.75 -6.49 -2.82
CA GLN A 42 -10.39 -5.77 -3.92
C GLN A 42 -9.37 -5.31 -4.97
N LEU A 43 -8.20 -4.88 -4.54
CA LEU A 43 -7.19 -4.32 -5.44
C LEU A 43 -6.23 -5.36 -5.99
N SER A 44 -6.03 -6.46 -5.27
CA SER A 44 -5.05 -7.50 -5.64
C SER A 44 -5.39 -8.10 -7.01
N GLY A 45 -4.38 -8.13 -7.88
CA GLY A 45 -4.54 -8.68 -9.23
C GLY A 45 -5.24 -7.75 -10.20
N GLY A 46 -5.67 -6.56 -9.77
CA GLY A 46 -6.34 -5.59 -10.61
C GLY A 46 -5.42 -4.49 -11.10
N GLU A 47 -6.00 -3.49 -11.74
CA GLU A 47 -5.23 -2.38 -12.34
C GLU A 47 -4.58 -1.47 -11.32
N TYR A 48 -4.99 -1.49 -10.05
CA TYR A 48 -4.41 -0.71 -8.98
C TYR A 48 -3.48 -1.53 -8.09
N ASP A 49 -3.16 -2.77 -8.49
CA ASP A 49 -2.22 -3.60 -7.74
C ASP A 49 -0.80 -3.20 -8.11
N CYS A 50 -0.13 -2.51 -7.19
CA CYS A 50 1.23 -2.01 -7.42
C CYS A 50 2.32 -2.96 -6.90
N PHE A 51 1.96 -4.19 -6.52
CA PHE A 51 2.91 -5.13 -5.93
C PHE A 51 4.16 -5.33 -6.79
N TYR A 52 3.98 -5.48 -8.09
CA TYR A 52 5.06 -5.70 -9.04
C TYR A 52 5.39 -4.47 -9.88
N ASN A 53 4.78 -3.32 -9.58
CA ASN A 53 4.95 -2.13 -10.41
C ASN A 53 4.94 -0.88 -9.54
N ASP A 54 6.15 -0.42 -9.16
CA ASP A 54 6.30 0.78 -8.34
C ASP A 54 5.69 2.01 -9.00
N GLY A 55 5.63 2.05 -10.32
CA GLY A 55 5.04 3.17 -11.04
C GLY A 55 3.55 3.34 -10.78
N LEU A 56 2.86 2.30 -10.32
CA LEU A 56 1.44 2.38 -9.95
C LEU A 56 1.22 2.81 -8.51
N ALA A 57 2.28 2.85 -7.68
CA ALA A 57 2.11 3.10 -6.25
C ALA A 57 1.42 4.44 -5.98
N GLU A 58 1.78 5.49 -6.71
CA GLU A 58 1.17 6.80 -6.54
C GLU A 58 -0.33 6.77 -6.86
N SER A 59 -0.70 6.14 -7.98
CA SER A 59 -2.10 6.00 -8.36
C SER A 59 -2.88 5.19 -7.34
N THR A 60 -2.28 4.12 -6.83
CA THR A 60 -2.88 3.28 -5.80
C THR A 60 -3.13 4.08 -4.54
N LEU A 61 -2.14 4.87 -4.10
CA LEU A 61 -2.27 5.68 -2.90
C LEU A 61 -3.32 6.77 -3.06
N LYS A 62 -3.43 7.39 -4.23
CA LYS A 62 -4.47 8.37 -4.50
C LYS A 62 -5.86 7.75 -4.40
N LEU A 63 -6.04 6.56 -4.95
CA LEU A 63 -7.30 5.84 -4.85
C LEU A 63 -7.62 5.53 -3.39
N LEU A 64 -6.64 5.03 -2.64
CA LEU A 64 -6.83 4.69 -1.25
C LEU A 64 -7.17 5.91 -0.41
N GLN A 65 -6.52 7.05 -0.66
CA GLN A 65 -6.82 8.29 0.05
C GLN A 65 -8.29 8.68 -0.16
N LYS A 66 -8.78 8.57 -1.38
CA LYS A 66 -10.15 8.91 -1.72
C LYS A 66 -11.16 8.00 -1.05
N GLU A 67 -10.83 6.72 -0.93
CA GLU A 67 -11.75 5.70 -0.41
C GLU A 67 -11.51 5.34 1.06
N TRP A 68 -10.52 5.94 1.70
CA TRP A 68 -10.19 5.61 3.09
C TRP A 68 -11.29 6.08 4.02
N LYS A 69 -11.65 5.23 4.94
CA LYS A 69 -12.72 5.49 5.91
C LYS A 69 -12.20 6.22 7.15
#